data_a9bed9399a840c1641eb7119252a9a7c
#
_entry.id   a9bed9399a840c1641eb7119252a9a7c
#
_cell.length_a   1.000
_cell.length_b   1.000
_cell.length_c   1.000
_cell.angle_alpha   90.00
_cell.angle_beta   90.00
_cell.angle_gamma   90.00
#
_symmetry.space_group_name_H-M   'P 1'
#
loop_
_entity.id
_entity.type
_entity.pdbx_description
1 polymer ?
#
loop_
_entity_poly.entity_id
_entity_poly.type
_entity_poly.pdbx_seq_one_letter_code
_entity_poly.pdbx_strand_id
1 'polypeptide(L)'
;MKKFIPIIFALILIFSSCKKKGESLYDFKTDFVGDNTRVSQIVYRQAYPKNFETGEIKILSEKEPYGLKVFCKNFEGTEKEDLFKNAATTFSLIKNLDNLSYVDADEKEIFSFSRAEVEEWLQKEDTSLDKISESQESLEYFINK
;
A
#
# COMPACT_ATOMS: atom_id res chain seq x y z
N MET A 1 31.94 -58.32 -22.39
CA MET A 1 31.92 -56.84 -22.53
C MET A 1 30.92 -56.27 -21.58
N LYS A 2 31.38 -55.71 -20.52
CA LYS A 2 30.47 -55.00 -19.58
C LYS A 2 30.35 -53.58 -20.06
N LYS A 3 29.18 -53.22 -20.56
CA LYS A 3 28.84 -51.83 -20.85
C LYS A 3 28.58 -51.13 -19.52
N PHE A 4 29.54 -50.31 -19.09
CA PHE A 4 29.29 -49.35 -18.03
C PHE A 4 28.39 -48.27 -18.62
N ILE A 5 27.14 -48.27 -18.20
CA ILE A 5 26.28 -47.14 -18.38
C ILE A 5 26.68 -46.14 -17.31
N PRO A 6 27.25 -44.98 -17.67
CA PRO A 6 27.39 -43.94 -16.68
C PRO A 6 25.99 -43.52 -16.27
N ILE A 7 25.60 -43.82 -15.07
CA ILE A 7 24.49 -43.17 -14.43
C ILE A 7 24.94 -41.73 -14.30
N ILE A 8 24.59 -40.95 -15.29
CA ILE A 8 24.58 -39.50 -15.14
C ILE A 8 23.53 -39.25 -14.08
N PHE A 9 23.98 -39.18 -12.84
CA PHE A 9 23.23 -38.51 -11.80
C PHE A 9 23.10 -37.06 -12.29
N ALA A 10 22.05 -36.82 -13.07
CA ALA A 10 21.59 -35.46 -13.27
C ALA A 10 21.21 -34.98 -11.88
N LEU A 11 22.20 -34.38 -11.20
CA LEU A 11 21.94 -33.52 -10.08
C LEU A 11 21.07 -32.42 -10.62
N ILE A 12 19.77 -32.66 -10.62
CA ILE A 12 18.80 -31.61 -10.73
C ILE A 12 19.05 -30.78 -9.49
N LEU A 13 19.97 -29.83 -9.61
CA LEU A 13 19.98 -28.66 -8.78
C LEU A 13 18.61 -28.02 -9.03
N ILE A 14 17.65 -28.48 -8.26
CA ILE A 14 16.48 -27.67 -7.99
C ILE A 14 17.09 -26.44 -7.33
N PHE A 15 17.46 -25.47 -8.17
CA PHE A 15 17.44 -24.12 -7.73
C PHE A 15 15.98 -23.85 -7.38
N SER A 16 15.57 -24.29 -6.20
CA SER A 16 14.56 -23.54 -5.50
C SER A 16 15.21 -22.16 -5.34
N SER A 17 15.07 -21.35 -6.39
CA SER A 17 15.14 -19.94 -6.21
C SER A 17 14.10 -19.68 -5.13
N CYS A 18 14.56 -19.59 -3.88
CA CYS A 18 13.92 -18.78 -2.91
C CYS A 18 13.92 -17.38 -3.57
N LYS A 19 12.95 -17.16 -4.45
CA LYS A 19 12.44 -15.82 -4.59
C LYS A 19 12.08 -15.51 -3.17
N LYS A 20 12.91 -14.72 -2.46
CA LYS A 20 12.40 -13.92 -1.36
C LYS A 20 11.14 -13.35 -1.95
N LYS A 21 9.98 -13.85 -1.51
CA LYS A 21 8.71 -13.20 -1.82
C LYS A 21 8.99 -11.76 -1.45
N GLY A 22 9.12 -10.89 -2.45
CA GLY A 22 9.31 -9.49 -2.18
C GLY A 22 8.22 -9.13 -1.19
N GLU A 23 8.58 -8.46 -0.09
CA GLU A 23 7.62 -8.08 0.92
C GLU A 23 6.41 -7.50 0.23
N SER A 24 5.24 -8.09 0.46
CA SER A 24 3.98 -7.60 -0.04
C SER A 24 3.60 -6.34 0.73
N LEU A 25 2.89 -5.43 0.07
CA LEU A 25 2.32 -4.28 0.76
C LEU A 25 1.45 -4.70 1.96
N TYR A 26 0.78 -5.84 1.87
CA TYR A 26 -0.01 -6.43 2.94
C TYR A 26 0.81 -6.74 4.21
N ASP A 27 2.08 -7.09 4.08
CA ASP A 27 2.96 -7.41 5.21
C ASP A 27 3.19 -6.21 6.15
N PHE A 28 2.90 -5.00 5.69
CA PHE A 28 3.00 -3.77 6.47
C PHE A 28 1.70 -3.36 7.15
N LYS A 29 0.63 -4.13 7.00
CA LYS A 29 -0.63 -3.88 7.70
C LYS A 29 -0.40 -3.66 9.20
N THR A 30 -1.00 -2.62 9.75
CA THR A 30 -0.84 -2.23 11.15
C THR A 30 -2.15 -1.73 11.75
N ASP A 31 -2.32 -1.94 13.05
CA ASP A 31 -3.44 -1.38 13.79
C ASP A 31 -3.22 0.08 14.19
N PHE A 32 -1.97 0.57 14.08
CA PHE A 32 -1.56 1.86 14.65
C PHE A 32 -0.88 2.76 13.63
N VAL A 33 -1.46 3.92 13.38
CA VAL A 33 -0.83 4.96 12.57
C VAL A 33 0.51 5.45 13.14
N GLY A 34 0.72 5.30 14.44
CA GLY A 34 1.99 5.62 15.11
C GLY A 34 3.16 4.70 14.77
N ASP A 35 2.91 3.57 14.11
CA ASP A 35 3.96 2.67 13.62
C ASP A 35 4.62 3.26 12.37
N ASN A 36 5.54 4.19 12.59
CA ASN A 36 6.19 4.97 11.53
C ASN A 36 6.82 4.09 10.44
N THR A 37 7.47 3.00 10.82
CA THR A 37 8.15 2.11 9.87
C THR A 37 7.14 1.47 8.91
N ARG A 38 6.06 0.88 9.42
CA ARG A 38 5.02 0.25 8.61
C ARG A 38 4.26 1.27 7.77
N VAL A 39 3.88 2.39 8.37
CA VAL A 39 3.17 3.47 7.69
C VAL A 39 3.99 4.04 6.53
N SER A 40 5.28 4.26 6.72
CA SER A 40 6.19 4.71 5.66
C SER A 40 6.22 3.72 4.49
N GLN A 41 6.34 2.42 4.78
CA GLN A 41 6.34 1.39 3.75
C GLN A 41 5.02 1.33 2.98
N ILE A 42 3.89 1.48 3.68
CA ILE A 42 2.57 1.54 3.04
C ILE A 42 2.49 2.71 2.07
N VAL A 43 2.96 3.89 2.46
CA VAL A 43 2.93 5.08 1.59
C VAL A 43 3.86 4.92 0.40
N TYR A 44 5.12 4.54 0.64
CA TYR A 44 6.15 4.59 -0.42
C TYR A 44 6.11 3.43 -1.42
N ARG A 45 5.47 2.32 -1.08
CA ARG A 45 5.38 1.15 -1.97
C ARG A 45 4.17 1.15 -2.89
N GLN A 46 3.27 2.10 -2.75
CA GLN A 46 2.12 2.22 -3.65
C GLN A 46 2.51 2.81 -5.00
N ALA A 47 1.80 2.41 -6.06
CA ALA A 47 1.85 3.08 -7.33
C ALA A 47 0.91 4.30 -7.31
N TYR A 48 1.46 5.47 -7.58
CA TYR A 48 0.72 6.73 -7.66
C TYR A 48 0.43 7.12 -9.12
N PRO A 49 -0.49 8.06 -9.37
CA PRO A 49 -0.71 8.60 -10.70
C PRO A 49 0.59 9.11 -11.34
N LYS A 50 0.63 9.11 -12.67
CA LYS A 50 1.80 9.54 -13.44
C LYS A 50 2.24 10.94 -13.01
N ASN A 51 3.54 11.10 -12.77
CA ASN A 51 4.23 12.31 -12.31
C ASN A 51 3.97 12.69 -10.84
N PHE A 52 2.96 12.16 -10.18
CA PHE A 52 2.72 12.41 -8.76
C PHE A 52 3.85 11.79 -7.91
N GLU A 53 4.51 12.59 -7.11
CA GLU A 53 5.60 12.14 -6.24
C GLU A 53 5.26 12.33 -4.77
N THR A 54 5.46 11.29 -3.97
CA THR A 54 5.36 11.35 -2.52
C THR A 54 6.71 11.68 -1.90
N GLY A 55 6.69 12.53 -0.89
CA GLY A 55 7.86 12.90 -0.10
C GLY A 55 7.76 12.39 1.34
N GLU A 56 8.18 13.20 2.29
CA GLU A 56 8.10 12.89 3.71
C GLU A 56 6.66 12.66 4.18
N ILE A 57 6.51 11.96 5.28
CA ILE A 57 5.23 11.79 5.98
C ILE A 57 5.28 12.46 7.35
N LYS A 58 4.12 12.92 7.82
CA LYS A 58 3.92 13.42 9.17
C LYS A 58 2.73 12.71 9.79
N ILE A 59 2.99 12.01 10.89
CA ILE A 59 2.00 11.23 11.62
C ILE A 59 1.43 12.07 12.75
N LEU A 60 0.11 12.15 12.83
CA LEU A 60 -0.64 12.86 13.86
C LEU A 60 -1.34 11.82 14.74
N SER A 61 -0.60 11.23 15.68
CA SER A 61 -1.05 10.13 16.54
C SER A 61 -1.21 10.49 18.02
N GLU A 62 -1.03 11.75 18.38
CA GLU A 62 -1.10 12.18 19.79
C GLU A 62 -2.54 12.27 20.31
N LYS A 63 -3.49 12.57 19.44
CA LYS A 63 -4.90 12.80 19.77
C LYS A 63 -5.80 12.40 18.61
N GLU A 64 -6.92 11.76 18.91
CA GLU A 64 -7.98 11.53 17.94
C GLU A 64 -8.64 12.84 17.47
N PRO A 65 -9.04 12.95 16.19
CA PRO A 65 -8.90 11.95 15.12
C PRO A 65 -7.45 11.82 14.65
N TYR A 66 -7.00 10.58 14.45
CA TYR A 66 -5.63 10.31 14.00
C TYR A 66 -5.44 10.61 12.51
N GLY A 67 -4.35 11.25 12.18
CA GLY A 67 -4.06 11.73 10.84
C GLY A 67 -2.72 11.27 10.29
N LEU A 68 -2.64 11.30 8.97
CA LEU A 68 -1.42 11.12 8.22
C LEU A 68 -1.34 12.20 7.14
N LYS A 69 -0.27 12.97 7.15
CA LYS A 69 0.07 13.89 6.06
C LYS A 69 1.17 13.30 5.21
N VAL A 70 0.96 13.28 3.91
CA VAL A 70 1.94 12.86 2.92
C VAL A 70 2.32 14.08 2.09
N PHE A 71 3.58 14.49 2.18
CA PHE A 71 4.08 15.57 1.34
C PHE A 71 4.16 15.09 -0.10
N CYS A 72 3.73 15.90 -1.04
CA CYS A 72 3.70 15.55 -2.46
C CYS A 72 4.20 16.67 -3.35
N LYS A 73 4.64 16.29 -4.52
CA LYS A 73 5.10 17.18 -5.61
C LYS A 73 4.47 16.74 -6.93
N ASN A 74 4.54 17.62 -7.91
CA ASN A 74 4.09 17.34 -9.29
C ASN A 74 2.64 16.84 -9.33
N PHE A 75 1.78 17.46 -8.50
CA PHE A 75 0.38 17.11 -8.38
C PHE A 75 -0.51 17.85 -9.40
N GLU A 76 0.03 18.74 -10.19
CA GLU A 76 -0.69 19.43 -11.25
C GLU A 76 -1.24 18.41 -12.26
N GLY A 77 -2.53 18.51 -12.54
CA GLY A 77 -3.23 17.57 -13.42
C GLY A 77 -3.66 16.26 -12.75
N THR A 78 -3.39 16.09 -11.46
CA THR A 78 -3.95 15.00 -10.64
C THR A 78 -5.26 15.49 -10.02
N GLU A 79 -6.31 14.72 -10.17
CA GLU A 79 -7.59 14.95 -9.50
C GLU A 79 -7.70 14.11 -8.23
N LYS A 80 -8.59 14.50 -7.33
CA LYS A 80 -8.84 13.76 -6.09
C LYS A 80 -9.19 12.29 -6.36
N GLU A 81 -10.00 12.07 -7.37
CA GLU A 81 -10.46 10.75 -7.82
C GLU A 81 -9.30 9.83 -8.22
N ASP A 82 -8.23 10.36 -8.78
CA ASP A 82 -7.04 9.59 -9.17
C ASP A 82 -6.31 8.98 -7.97
N LEU A 83 -6.45 9.60 -6.79
CA LEU A 83 -5.83 9.15 -5.55
C LEU A 83 -6.75 8.28 -4.68
N PHE A 84 -7.96 8.01 -5.13
CA PHE A 84 -8.94 7.31 -4.33
C PHE A 84 -8.52 5.88 -4.00
N LYS A 85 -7.94 5.18 -4.96
CA LYS A 85 -7.39 3.83 -4.76
C LYS A 85 -6.22 3.84 -3.75
N ASN A 86 -5.35 4.84 -3.83
CA ASN A 86 -4.26 5.03 -2.86
C ASN A 86 -4.79 5.30 -1.46
N ALA A 87 -5.80 6.15 -1.34
CA ALA A 87 -6.45 6.43 -0.06
C ALA A 87 -7.10 5.17 0.53
N ALA A 88 -7.88 4.44 -0.26
CA ALA A 88 -8.53 3.22 0.18
C ALA A 88 -7.50 2.15 0.62
N THR A 89 -6.42 1.99 -0.11
CA THR A 89 -5.31 1.10 0.25
C THR A 89 -4.69 1.51 1.59
N THR A 90 -4.41 2.79 1.77
CA THR A 90 -3.82 3.32 3.00
C THR A 90 -4.73 3.13 4.21
N PHE A 91 -6.01 3.49 4.11
CA PHE A 91 -6.98 3.28 5.19
C PHE A 91 -7.23 1.81 5.50
N SER A 92 -7.21 0.94 4.49
CA SER A 92 -7.42 -0.50 4.71
C SER A 92 -6.26 -1.15 5.48
N LEU A 93 -5.04 -0.64 5.31
CA LEU A 93 -3.83 -1.18 5.92
C LEU A 93 -3.47 -0.53 7.26
N ILE A 94 -4.02 0.63 7.58
CA ILE A 94 -3.80 1.34 8.85
C ILE A 94 -5.13 1.48 9.57
N LYS A 95 -5.40 0.57 10.50
CA LYS A 95 -6.73 0.40 11.09
C LYS A 95 -7.27 1.63 11.81
N ASN A 96 -6.44 2.34 12.56
CA ASN A 96 -6.86 3.48 13.37
C ASN A 96 -6.67 4.85 12.68
N LEU A 97 -6.35 4.86 11.39
CA LEU A 97 -6.24 6.11 10.64
C LEU A 97 -7.62 6.69 10.33
N ASP A 98 -7.85 7.94 10.70
CA ASP A 98 -9.12 8.66 10.47
C ASP A 98 -9.08 9.60 9.27
N ASN A 99 -7.95 10.31 9.10
CA ASN A 99 -7.76 11.32 8.06
C ASN A 99 -6.43 11.14 7.33
N LEU A 100 -6.47 11.25 6.02
CA LEU A 100 -5.31 11.26 5.13
C LEU A 100 -5.28 12.54 4.32
N SER A 101 -4.18 13.28 4.37
CA SER A 101 -3.99 14.50 3.58
C SER A 101 -2.72 14.39 2.75
N TYR A 102 -2.81 14.81 1.51
CA TYR A 102 -1.66 15.09 0.65
C TYR A 102 -1.42 16.59 0.67
N VAL A 103 -0.23 16.99 1.06
CA VAL A 103 0.14 18.40 1.30
C VAL A 103 1.34 18.80 0.44
N ASP A 104 1.41 20.09 0.10
CA ASP A 104 2.59 20.64 -0.58
C ASP A 104 3.76 20.90 0.40
N ALA A 105 4.85 21.46 -0.10
CA ALA A 105 6.05 21.75 0.71
C ALA A 105 5.79 22.71 1.86
N ASP A 106 4.74 23.53 1.78
CA ASP A 106 4.34 24.49 2.82
C ASP A 106 3.25 23.93 3.76
N GLU A 107 3.03 22.61 3.72
CA GLU A 107 1.96 21.90 4.43
C GLU A 107 0.53 22.36 4.03
N LYS A 108 0.37 23.01 2.88
CA LYS A 108 -0.95 23.33 2.36
C LYS A 108 -1.62 22.06 1.84
N GLU A 109 -2.82 21.81 2.31
CA GLU A 109 -3.61 20.66 1.86
C GLU A 109 -4.01 20.81 0.39
N ILE A 110 -3.62 19.80 -0.40
CA ILE A 110 -3.97 19.71 -1.82
C ILE A 110 -5.14 18.74 -1.99
N PHE A 111 -5.05 17.56 -1.36
CA PHE A 111 -6.13 16.57 -1.33
C PHE A 111 -6.30 16.04 0.08
N SER A 112 -7.54 15.77 0.47
CA SER A 112 -7.83 15.13 1.75
C SER A 112 -8.91 14.06 1.63
N PHE A 113 -8.80 13.07 2.48
CA PHE A 113 -9.73 11.95 2.57
C PHE A 113 -10.02 11.67 4.04
N SER A 114 -11.28 11.43 4.37
CA SER A 114 -11.65 10.82 5.65
C SER A 114 -11.96 9.34 5.47
N ARG A 115 -11.82 8.56 6.53
CA ARG A 115 -12.20 7.15 6.51
C ARG A 115 -13.66 6.97 6.10
N ALA A 116 -14.57 7.79 6.65
CA ALA A 116 -15.99 7.72 6.33
C ALA A 116 -16.28 7.98 4.85
N GLU A 117 -15.62 8.96 4.24
CA GLU A 117 -15.75 9.28 2.81
C GLU A 117 -15.29 8.10 1.93
N VAL A 118 -14.18 7.49 2.29
CA VAL A 118 -13.64 6.34 1.55
C VAL A 118 -14.54 5.11 1.70
N GLU A 119 -15.05 4.85 2.89
CA GLU A 119 -16.02 3.76 3.12
C GLU A 119 -17.30 3.96 2.32
N GLU A 120 -17.84 5.17 2.27
CA GLU A 120 -19.01 5.48 1.48
C GLU A 120 -18.80 5.22 -0.02
N TRP A 121 -17.65 5.62 -0.53
CA TRP A 121 -17.27 5.35 -1.92
C TRP A 121 -17.13 3.85 -2.21
N LEU A 122 -16.47 3.10 -1.32
CA LEU A 122 -16.29 1.66 -1.45
C LEU A 122 -17.62 0.88 -1.42
N GLN A 123 -18.59 1.35 -0.66
CA GLN A 123 -19.95 0.74 -0.65
C GLN A 123 -20.60 0.79 -2.02
N LYS A 124 -20.40 1.83 -2.80
CA LYS A 124 -20.90 1.96 -4.19
C LYS A 124 -20.18 0.98 -5.13
N GLU A 125 -19.00 0.54 -4.77
CA GLU A 125 -18.19 -0.45 -5.49
C GLU A 125 -18.37 -1.88 -4.94
N ASP A 126 -19.36 -2.12 -4.08
CA ASP A 126 -19.66 -3.41 -3.43
C ASP A 126 -18.48 -3.99 -2.63
N THR A 127 -17.67 -3.15 -2.03
CA THR A 127 -16.55 -3.54 -1.19
C THR A 127 -16.43 -2.68 0.07
N SER A 128 -15.43 -2.94 0.90
CA SER A 128 -15.16 -2.20 2.13
C SER A 128 -13.67 -2.23 2.45
N LEU A 129 -13.22 -1.36 3.35
CA LEU A 129 -11.83 -1.39 3.84
C LEU A 129 -11.48 -2.74 4.46
N ASP A 130 -12.37 -3.33 5.23
CA ASP A 130 -12.15 -4.64 5.85
C ASP A 130 -12.01 -5.76 4.80
N LYS A 131 -12.82 -5.75 3.76
CA LYS A 131 -12.71 -6.72 2.66
C LYS A 131 -11.40 -6.58 1.89
N ILE A 132 -10.96 -5.35 1.62
CA ILE A 132 -9.68 -5.07 0.92
C ILE A 132 -8.51 -5.63 1.72
N SER A 133 -8.51 -5.45 3.03
CA SER A 133 -7.41 -5.85 3.93
C SER A 133 -7.60 -7.23 4.58
N GLU A 134 -8.57 -8.01 4.15
CA GLU A 134 -8.87 -9.34 4.67
C GLU A 134 -7.73 -10.32 4.44
N SER A 135 -7.08 -10.23 3.28
CA SER A 135 -5.95 -11.05 2.89
C SER A 135 -5.04 -10.33 1.89
N GLN A 136 -3.83 -10.84 1.71
CA GLN A 136 -2.92 -10.36 0.68
C GLN A 136 -3.57 -10.44 -0.71
N GLU A 137 -4.25 -11.54 -1.00
CA GLU A 137 -4.93 -11.75 -2.29
C GLU A 137 -6.03 -10.72 -2.52
N SER A 138 -6.85 -10.43 -1.49
CA SER A 138 -7.90 -9.41 -1.56
C SER A 138 -7.32 -8.01 -1.84
N LEU A 139 -6.24 -7.67 -1.18
CA LEU A 139 -5.54 -6.39 -1.38
C LEU A 139 -4.99 -6.29 -2.81
N GLU A 140 -4.28 -7.31 -3.27
CA GLU A 140 -3.70 -7.33 -4.61
C GLU A 140 -4.77 -7.26 -5.71
N TYR A 141 -5.88 -7.95 -5.52
CA TYR A 141 -7.03 -7.86 -6.43
C TYR A 141 -7.56 -6.42 -6.52
N PHE A 142 -7.73 -5.76 -5.39
CA PHE A 142 -8.19 -4.36 -5.35
C PHE A 142 -7.22 -3.40 -6.03
N ILE A 143 -5.94 -3.54 -5.78
CA ILE A 143 -4.89 -2.67 -6.35
C ILE A 143 -4.81 -2.84 -7.87
N ASN A 144 -4.94 -4.06 -8.36
CA ASN A 144 -4.74 -4.39 -9.78
C ASN A 144 -6.04 -4.30 -10.63
N LYS A 145 -7.16 -4.04 -10.01
CA LYS A 145 -8.45 -3.84 -10.69
C LYS A 145 -8.47 -2.46 -11.40
#